data_029c5d8fe684fe08538eff8324238ea6
#
_entry.id   029c5d8fe684fe08538eff8324238ea6
#
_cell.length_a   1.000
_cell.length_b   1.000
_cell.length_c   1.000
_cell.angle_alpha   90.00
_cell.angle_beta   90.00
_cell.angle_gamma   90.00
#
_symmetry.space_group_name_H-M   'P 1'
#
loop_
_entity.id
_entity.type
_entity.pdbx_description
1 polymer ?
#
loop_
_entity_poly.entity_id
_entity_poly.type
_entity_poly.pdbx_seq_one_letter_code
_entity_poly.pdbx_strand_id
1 'polypeptide(L)'
;MKILAIDDQKLVLIPLESRLKEMGYEVLTETDGVKGIELYDSFQPDLVIVDINMPSISGLDVVKHIREVRKSNTPIMILSGNTDDEMITEGFELGVNDYMKKPLSLTEVGLRTKRLIGAPDNMDLTKKYSNTIIQERCVGVVIPCYNEEERLLSKDFTDYIDKNSGYHLCFVNDGSTDKTLDVLNNLKKGREDFITVYDCEKNGGKAEAVRQGMLYMAKQEDLDFIGFLDADLSTDLADFNDLVTTIENNEKYKIVSGSRISRMGANITKESARKIISMTINFIIRKILSMDFKDTQCGAKIFHKDVIDVSFGDKFVTQWIFDVEIFRRITLHYGLDKAKEMLCEQPLKRWIHADGSKLSMKDSVKIVGQLGQIAWHYRKSKKK
;
A
#
# COMPACT_ATOMS: atom_id res chain seq x y z
N MET A 1 2.77 -3.70 -33.94
CA MET A 1 3.75 -4.38 -33.05
C MET A 1 3.02 -4.86 -31.81
N LYS A 2 3.23 -6.11 -31.42
CA LYS A 2 2.51 -6.82 -30.37
C LYS A 2 3.38 -6.98 -29.12
N ILE A 3 2.83 -6.71 -27.96
CA ILE A 3 3.52 -6.84 -26.68
C ILE A 3 2.71 -7.76 -25.77
N LEU A 4 3.35 -8.74 -25.16
CA LEU A 4 2.79 -9.54 -24.07
C LEU A 4 3.43 -9.12 -22.76
N ALA A 5 2.63 -8.67 -21.79
CA ALA A 5 3.10 -8.33 -20.46
C ALA A 5 2.54 -9.33 -19.43
N ILE A 6 3.44 -9.90 -18.61
CA ILE A 6 3.10 -10.93 -17.61
C ILE A 6 3.62 -10.46 -16.25
N ASP A 7 2.72 -10.26 -15.29
CA ASP A 7 3.03 -9.84 -13.92
C ASP A 7 1.86 -10.25 -13.02
N ASP A 8 2.08 -10.92 -11.91
CA ASP A 8 0.99 -11.41 -11.05
C ASP A 8 0.15 -10.30 -10.42
N GLN A 9 0.64 -9.06 -10.47
CA GLN A 9 -0.02 -7.89 -9.91
C GLN A 9 -0.78 -7.08 -10.97
N LYS A 10 -2.11 -7.17 -10.94
CA LYS A 10 -2.99 -6.44 -11.86
C LYS A 10 -2.79 -4.91 -11.81
N LEU A 11 -2.51 -4.36 -10.62
CA LEU A 11 -2.23 -2.93 -10.42
C LEU A 11 -0.94 -2.45 -11.11
N VAL A 12 -0.06 -3.36 -11.49
CA VAL A 12 1.13 -3.10 -12.31
C VAL A 12 0.77 -3.17 -13.80
N LEU A 13 0.00 -4.19 -14.20
CA LEU A 13 -0.36 -4.43 -15.60
C LEU A 13 -1.25 -3.34 -16.20
N ILE A 14 -2.27 -2.85 -15.47
CA ILE A 14 -3.22 -1.85 -15.99
C ILE A 14 -2.52 -0.59 -16.49
N PRO A 15 -1.70 0.11 -15.69
CA PRO A 15 -1.01 1.31 -16.15
C PRO A 15 0.05 1.02 -17.22
N LEU A 16 0.70 -0.15 -17.17
CA LEU A 16 1.65 -0.59 -18.18
C LEU A 16 0.96 -0.79 -19.53
N GLU A 17 -0.15 -1.52 -19.56
CA GLU A 17 -0.97 -1.75 -20.75
C GLU A 17 -1.49 -0.44 -21.34
N SER A 18 -2.09 0.41 -20.48
CA SER A 18 -2.60 1.72 -20.90
C SER A 18 -1.49 2.54 -21.56
N ARG A 19 -0.33 2.60 -20.94
CA ARG A 19 0.82 3.34 -21.43
C ARG A 19 1.32 2.86 -22.79
N LEU A 20 1.49 1.55 -22.94
CA LEU A 20 1.99 0.97 -24.19
C LEU A 20 0.95 1.07 -25.34
N LYS A 21 -0.35 0.92 -25.02
CA LYS A 21 -1.44 1.16 -25.98
C LYS A 21 -1.50 2.63 -26.43
N GLU A 22 -1.30 3.59 -25.51
CA GLU A 22 -1.17 5.01 -25.86
C GLU A 22 -0.01 5.29 -26.82
N MET A 23 1.05 4.50 -26.74
CA MET A 23 2.18 4.57 -27.68
C MET A 23 1.92 3.89 -29.03
N GLY A 24 0.75 3.27 -29.21
CA GLY A 24 0.31 2.65 -30.46
C GLY A 24 0.66 1.15 -30.59
N TYR A 25 1.11 0.51 -29.52
CA TYR A 25 1.33 -0.94 -29.50
C TYR A 25 0.03 -1.70 -29.27
N GLU A 26 -0.07 -2.91 -29.82
CA GLU A 26 -1.09 -3.88 -29.46
C GLU A 26 -0.59 -4.66 -28.24
N VAL A 27 -1.33 -4.61 -27.12
CA VAL A 27 -0.86 -5.16 -25.84
C VAL A 27 -1.86 -6.16 -25.29
N LEU A 28 -1.37 -7.34 -24.92
CA LEU A 28 -2.06 -8.31 -24.06
C LEU A 28 -1.34 -8.42 -22.73
N THR A 29 -2.13 -8.62 -21.67
CA THR A 29 -1.63 -8.79 -20.31
C THR A 29 -2.15 -10.09 -19.71
N GLU A 30 -1.34 -10.73 -18.86
CA GLU A 30 -1.72 -11.94 -18.13
C GLU A 30 -1.10 -11.92 -16.73
N THR A 31 -1.88 -12.37 -15.74
CA THR A 31 -1.43 -12.41 -14.34
C THR A 31 -0.87 -13.78 -13.92
N ASP A 32 -1.07 -14.79 -14.71
CA ASP A 32 -0.57 -16.15 -14.47
C ASP A 32 0.54 -16.51 -15.48
N GLY A 33 1.72 -16.89 -14.98
CA GLY A 33 2.86 -17.20 -15.83
C GLY A 33 2.64 -18.40 -16.76
N VAL A 34 1.85 -19.42 -16.34
CA VAL A 34 1.54 -20.59 -17.17
C VAL A 34 0.66 -20.17 -18.35
N LYS A 35 -0.40 -19.41 -18.08
CA LYS A 35 -1.25 -18.82 -19.14
C LYS A 35 -0.49 -17.83 -20.00
N GLY A 36 0.47 -17.12 -19.43
CA GLY A 36 1.38 -16.24 -20.17
C GLY A 36 2.17 -17.02 -21.24
N ILE A 37 2.63 -18.22 -20.95
CA ILE A 37 3.27 -19.11 -21.92
C ILE A 37 2.29 -19.54 -23.03
N GLU A 38 1.05 -19.90 -22.69
CA GLU A 38 0.02 -20.26 -23.67
C GLU A 38 -0.33 -19.07 -24.59
N LEU A 39 -0.41 -17.87 -24.00
CA LEU A 39 -0.62 -16.63 -24.76
C LEU A 39 0.55 -16.27 -25.66
N TYR A 40 1.79 -16.49 -25.21
CA TYR A 40 2.96 -16.30 -26.06
C TYR A 40 2.87 -17.14 -27.33
N ASP A 41 2.50 -18.41 -27.22
CA ASP A 41 2.38 -19.33 -28.32
C ASP A 41 1.28 -18.94 -29.34
N SER A 42 0.16 -18.43 -28.84
CA SER A 42 -0.99 -18.06 -29.68
C SER A 42 -0.90 -16.64 -30.25
N PHE A 43 -0.43 -15.69 -29.47
CA PHE A 43 -0.38 -14.27 -29.82
C PHE A 43 0.84 -13.90 -30.66
N GLN A 44 1.98 -14.64 -30.49
CA GLN A 44 3.24 -14.39 -31.16
C GLN A 44 3.70 -12.92 -31.04
N PRO A 45 4.05 -12.47 -29.82
CA PRO A 45 4.43 -11.09 -29.57
C PRO A 45 5.79 -10.72 -30.16
N ASP A 46 5.95 -9.44 -30.50
CA ASP A 46 7.23 -8.83 -30.90
C ASP A 46 8.12 -8.51 -29.68
N LEU A 47 7.54 -8.40 -28.47
CA LEU A 47 8.20 -8.19 -27.20
C LEU A 47 7.44 -8.89 -26.07
N VAL A 48 8.18 -9.53 -25.18
CA VAL A 48 7.65 -10.01 -23.90
C VAL A 48 8.21 -9.12 -22.77
N ILE A 49 7.34 -8.63 -21.89
CA ILE A 49 7.68 -7.96 -20.64
C ILE A 49 7.21 -8.89 -19.53
N VAL A 50 8.10 -9.30 -18.63
CA VAL A 50 7.75 -10.32 -17.63
C VAL A 50 8.35 -9.98 -16.26
N ASP A 51 7.54 -10.13 -15.20
CA ASP A 51 8.02 -10.09 -13.81
C ASP A 51 8.72 -11.43 -13.46
N ILE A 52 9.77 -11.37 -12.65
CA ILE A 52 10.48 -12.59 -12.21
C ILE A 52 9.68 -13.32 -11.12
N ASN A 53 9.14 -12.57 -10.16
CA ASN A 53 8.62 -13.12 -8.90
C ASN A 53 7.12 -13.39 -8.97
N MET A 54 6.72 -14.42 -9.70
CA MET A 54 5.32 -14.84 -9.81
C MET A 54 5.05 -16.12 -9.02
N PRO A 55 3.85 -16.29 -8.42
CA PRO A 55 3.56 -17.44 -7.53
C PRO A 55 3.53 -18.80 -8.21
N SER A 56 3.08 -18.89 -9.48
CA SER A 56 2.86 -20.16 -10.18
C SER A 56 4.16 -20.71 -10.78
N ILE A 57 4.83 -19.89 -11.59
CA ILE A 57 6.14 -20.15 -12.19
C ILE A 57 6.93 -18.85 -12.20
N SER A 58 8.26 -18.95 -12.12
CA SER A 58 9.14 -17.80 -12.24
C SER A 58 9.10 -17.19 -13.64
N GLY A 59 9.29 -15.88 -13.77
CA GLY A 59 9.51 -15.25 -15.08
C GLY A 59 10.71 -15.83 -15.83
N LEU A 60 11.71 -16.37 -15.14
CA LEU A 60 12.81 -17.09 -15.78
C LEU A 60 12.36 -18.40 -16.44
N ASP A 61 11.32 -19.06 -15.93
CA ASP A 61 10.74 -20.24 -16.58
C ASP A 61 10.02 -19.84 -17.88
N VAL A 62 9.38 -18.69 -17.93
CA VAL A 62 8.83 -18.12 -19.17
C VAL A 62 9.94 -17.83 -20.17
N VAL A 63 11.06 -17.24 -19.72
CA VAL A 63 12.25 -17.01 -20.56
C VAL A 63 12.81 -18.33 -21.11
N LYS A 64 12.98 -19.34 -20.26
CA LYS A 64 13.45 -20.68 -20.66
C LYS A 64 12.53 -21.29 -21.72
N HIS A 65 11.21 -21.22 -21.54
CA HIS A 65 10.26 -21.71 -22.54
C HIS A 65 10.47 -21.04 -23.92
N ILE A 66 10.59 -19.71 -23.94
CA ILE A 66 10.77 -18.95 -25.19
C ILE A 66 12.11 -19.29 -25.85
N ARG A 67 13.20 -19.38 -25.08
CA ARG A 67 14.56 -19.59 -25.61
C ARG A 67 14.86 -21.04 -25.95
N GLU A 68 14.54 -21.95 -25.03
CA GLU A 68 14.95 -23.35 -25.14
C GLU A 68 13.91 -24.23 -25.83
N VAL A 69 12.62 -24.05 -25.54
CA VAL A 69 11.55 -24.87 -26.11
C VAL A 69 11.13 -24.31 -27.47
N ARG A 70 10.86 -23.03 -27.58
CA ARG A 70 10.43 -22.37 -28.83
C ARG A 70 11.60 -21.95 -29.72
N LYS A 71 12.82 -21.92 -29.18
CA LYS A 71 14.05 -21.46 -29.86
C LYS A 71 13.89 -20.12 -30.54
N SER A 72 13.14 -19.22 -29.87
CA SER A 72 12.77 -17.89 -30.37
C SER A 72 13.72 -16.83 -29.86
N ASN A 73 14.04 -15.87 -30.74
CA ASN A 73 14.80 -14.66 -30.43
C ASN A 73 13.89 -13.45 -30.10
N THR A 74 12.59 -13.66 -29.87
CA THR A 74 11.68 -12.58 -29.44
C THR A 74 12.31 -11.80 -28.30
N PRO A 75 12.44 -10.47 -28.40
CA PRO A 75 12.97 -9.66 -27.33
C PRO A 75 12.21 -9.87 -26.01
N ILE A 76 12.95 -9.94 -24.91
CA ILE A 76 12.40 -10.12 -23.56
C ILE A 76 12.98 -9.03 -22.67
N MET A 77 12.10 -8.32 -21.98
CA MET A 77 12.42 -7.36 -20.91
C MET A 77 11.91 -7.89 -19.59
N ILE A 78 12.77 -7.98 -18.60
CA ILE A 78 12.39 -8.35 -17.24
C ILE A 78 12.10 -7.11 -16.41
N LEU A 79 11.00 -7.15 -15.64
CA LEU A 79 10.72 -6.22 -14.56
C LEU A 79 10.90 -6.98 -13.24
N SER A 80 11.62 -6.42 -12.26
CA SER A 80 11.80 -7.10 -10.97
C SER A 80 12.03 -6.11 -9.81
N GLY A 81 11.48 -6.40 -8.65
CA GLY A 81 11.78 -5.72 -7.39
C GLY A 81 13.09 -6.18 -6.77
N ASN A 82 13.51 -7.42 -7.05
CA ASN A 82 14.71 -7.99 -6.46
C ASN A 82 15.97 -7.55 -7.21
N THR A 83 17.05 -7.29 -6.45
CA THR A 83 18.39 -6.98 -6.95
C THR A 83 19.36 -8.12 -6.70
N ASP A 84 18.88 -9.35 -6.67
CA ASP A 84 19.78 -10.47 -6.56
C ASP A 84 20.60 -10.59 -7.84
N ASP A 85 21.89 -10.29 -7.74
CA ASP A 85 22.83 -10.31 -8.86
C ASP A 85 22.87 -11.70 -9.54
N GLU A 86 22.58 -12.77 -8.80
CA GLU A 86 22.52 -14.13 -9.34
C GLU A 86 21.33 -14.27 -10.32
N MET A 87 20.14 -13.79 -9.95
CA MET A 87 18.95 -13.87 -10.83
C MET A 87 19.09 -12.98 -12.07
N ILE A 88 19.70 -11.81 -11.92
CA ILE A 88 19.99 -10.91 -13.05
C ILE A 88 20.95 -11.61 -14.03
N THR A 89 22.01 -12.19 -13.50
CA THR A 89 23.03 -12.92 -14.30
C THR A 89 22.40 -14.10 -15.03
N GLU A 90 21.61 -14.94 -14.33
CA GLU A 90 20.89 -16.05 -14.94
C GLU A 90 19.96 -15.58 -16.07
N GLY A 91 19.24 -14.46 -15.87
CA GLY A 91 18.38 -13.89 -16.90
C GLY A 91 19.14 -13.52 -18.17
N PHE A 92 20.28 -12.84 -18.04
CA PHE A 92 21.10 -12.49 -19.20
C PHE A 92 21.77 -13.70 -19.86
N GLU A 93 22.20 -14.69 -19.09
CA GLU A 93 22.72 -15.97 -19.63
C GLU A 93 21.66 -16.74 -20.43
N LEU A 94 20.40 -16.67 -20.02
CA LEU A 94 19.25 -17.23 -20.75
C LEU A 94 18.87 -16.40 -21.99
N GLY A 95 19.49 -15.24 -22.20
CA GLY A 95 19.26 -14.40 -23.39
C GLY A 95 18.13 -13.37 -23.24
N VAL A 96 17.93 -12.83 -22.04
CA VAL A 96 17.11 -11.65 -21.81
C VAL A 96 17.76 -10.43 -22.47
N ASN A 97 16.97 -9.54 -23.06
CA ASN A 97 17.45 -8.38 -23.81
C ASN A 97 17.55 -7.10 -22.98
N ASP A 98 16.75 -6.97 -21.94
CA ASP A 98 16.76 -5.83 -21.02
C ASP A 98 16.23 -6.20 -19.65
N TYR A 99 16.65 -5.45 -18.64
CA TYR A 99 16.24 -5.62 -17.24
C TYR A 99 15.93 -4.26 -16.63
N MET A 100 14.82 -4.17 -15.91
CA MET A 100 14.43 -2.96 -15.18
C MET A 100 14.08 -3.28 -13.73
N LYS A 101 14.64 -2.51 -12.82
CA LYS A 101 14.34 -2.64 -11.39
C LYS A 101 13.10 -1.82 -11.02
N LYS A 102 12.17 -2.43 -10.29
CA LYS A 102 11.08 -1.72 -9.61
C LYS A 102 11.65 -1.01 -8.35
N PRO A 103 11.18 0.20 -7.94
CA PRO A 103 10.18 1.02 -8.64
C PRO A 103 10.72 1.62 -9.93
N LEU A 104 9.89 1.67 -10.98
CA LEU A 104 10.29 2.10 -12.31
C LEU A 104 9.31 3.10 -12.94
N SER A 105 9.81 3.93 -13.83
CA SER A 105 9.02 4.91 -14.56
C SER A 105 8.39 4.28 -15.81
N LEU A 106 7.08 4.45 -16.00
CA LEU A 106 6.39 4.07 -17.25
C LEU A 106 6.97 4.78 -18.48
N THR A 107 7.53 5.98 -18.32
CA THR A 107 8.25 6.68 -19.39
C THR A 107 9.51 5.90 -19.80
N GLU A 108 10.26 5.38 -18.83
CA GLU A 108 11.45 4.58 -19.09
C GLU A 108 11.10 3.25 -19.76
N VAL A 109 10.06 2.56 -19.29
CA VAL A 109 9.55 1.33 -19.95
C VAL A 109 9.25 1.60 -21.41
N GLY A 110 8.52 2.67 -21.71
CA GLY A 110 8.19 3.04 -23.08
C GLY A 110 9.41 3.33 -23.97
N LEU A 111 10.43 4.02 -23.42
CA LEU A 111 11.69 4.28 -24.13
C LEU A 111 12.47 3.00 -24.43
N ARG A 112 12.55 2.08 -23.47
CA ARG A 112 13.23 0.79 -23.62
C ARG A 112 12.48 -0.12 -24.59
N THR A 113 11.15 -0.17 -24.50
CA THR A 113 10.29 -0.86 -25.50
C THR A 113 10.57 -0.38 -26.91
N LYS A 114 10.57 0.96 -27.12
CA LYS A 114 10.91 1.54 -28.41
C LYS A 114 12.32 1.17 -28.88
N ARG A 115 13.28 1.08 -28.00
CA ARG A 115 14.66 0.65 -28.32
C ARG A 115 14.70 -0.81 -28.78
N LEU A 116 13.91 -1.69 -28.14
CA LEU A 116 13.93 -3.12 -28.42
C LEU A 116 13.19 -3.49 -29.71
N ILE A 117 12.02 -2.91 -29.98
CA ILE A 117 11.16 -3.31 -31.10
C ILE A 117 10.80 -2.18 -32.06
N GLY A 118 11.30 -0.96 -31.84
CA GLY A 118 10.95 0.21 -32.66
C GLY A 118 9.68 0.92 -32.20
N ALA A 119 9.32 1.97 -32.94
CA ALA A 119 8.08 2.73 -32.72
C ALA A 119 7.02 2.32 -33.73
N PRO A 120 5.73 2.17 -33.33
CA PRO A 120 4.63 2.02 -34.27
C PRO A 120 4.47 3.24 -35.18
N ASP A 121 3.99 3.05 -36.40
CA ASP A 121 3.83 4.12 -37.39
C ASP A 121 2.89 5.25 -36.94
N ASN A 122 1.93 4.93 -36.07
CA ASN A 122 0.94 5.84 -35.51
C ASN A 122 1.33 6.49 -34.17
N MET A 123 2.60 6.37 -33.75
CA MET A 123 3.07 6.93 -32.48
C MET A 123 3.07 8.46 -32.51
N ASP A 124 2.31 9.10 -31.61
CA ASP A 124 2.36 10.55 -31.42
C ASP A 124 3.59 10.95 -30.58
N LEU A 125 4.61 11.42 -31.26
CA LEU A 125 5.86 11.87 -30.66
C LEU A 125 5.75 13.21 -29.89
N THR A 126 4.64 13.93 -30.05
CA THR A 126 4.41 15.24 -29.41
C THR A 126 3.73 15.12 -28.05
N LYS A 127 3.12 13.99 -27.75
CA LYS A 127 2.38 13.74 -26.52
C LYS A 127 3.33 13.67 -25.32
N LYS A 128 3.20 14.63 -24.40
CA LYS A 128 3.87 14.56 -23.09
C LYS A 128 3.11 13.57 -22.21
N TYR A 129 3.78 12.54 -21.81
CA TYR A 129 3.23 11.51 -20.94
C TYR A 129 3.48 11.84 -19.46
N SER A 130 2.53 11.50 -18.60
CA SER A 130 2.73 11.60 -17.15
C SER A 130 3.86 10.68 -16.70
N ASN A 131 4.68 11.15 -15.78
CA ASN A 131 5.75 10.34 -15.20
C ASN A 131 5.16 9.48 -14.06
N THR A 132 4.39 8.46 -14.42
CA THR A 132 3.82 7.52 -13.46
C THR A 132 4.89 6.50 -13.07
N ILE A 133 5.01 6.26 -11.77
CA ILE A 133 5.96 5.30 -11.19
C ILE A 133 5.21 4.02 -10.82
N ILE A 134 5.70 2.88 -11.28
CA ILE A 134 5.26 1.56 -10.83
C ILE A 134 6.05 1.21 -9.56
N GLN A 135 5.36 0.90 -8.46
CA GLN A 135 5.97 0.49 -7.20
C GLN A 135 6.50 -0.94 -7.28
N GLU A 136 7.35 -1.31 -6.32
CA GLU A 136 7.86 -2.67 -6.20
C GLU A 136 6.76 -3.63 -5.70
N ARG A 137 5.93 -3.16 -4.78
CA ARG A 137 4.86 -3.90 -4.12
C ARG A 137 3.54 -3.16 -4.25
N CYS A 138 2.45 -3.91 -4.28
CA CYS A 138 1.11 -3.34 -4.31
C CYS A 138 0.59 -3.06 -2.90
N VAL A 139 0.05 -1.85 -2.73
CA VAL A 139 -0.35 -1.29 -1.44
C VAL A 139 -1.83 -0.91 -1.42
N GLY A 140 -2.59 -1.50 -0.52
CA GLY A 140 -3.94 -1.06 -0.18
C GLY A 140 -3.91 0.04 0.89
N VAL A 141 -4.64 1.13 0.68
CA VAL A 141 -4.75 2.22 1.67
C VAL A 141 -6.20 2.43 2.06
N VAL A 142 -6.52 2.17 3.30
CA VAL A 142 -7.86 2.37 3.88
C VAL A 142 -7.99 3.79 4.42
N ILE A 143 -9.00 4.51 3.96
CA ILE A 143 -9.28 5.89 4.35
C ILE A 143 -10.69 5.94 4.98
N PRO A 144 -10.81 5.97 6.32
CA PRO A 144 -12.11 6.07 6.98
C PRO A 144 -12.68 7.48 6.83
N CYS A 145 -13.93 7.57 6.36
CA CYS A 145 -14.63 8.83 6.09
C CYS A 145 -15.95 8.88 6.87
N TYR A 146 -16.19 9.97 7.59
CA TYR A 146 -17.45 10.25 8.24
C TYR A 146 -17.75 11.74 8.22
N ASN A 147 -18.78 12.14 7.46
CA ASN A 147 -19.17 13.54 7.25
C ASN A 147 -18.00 14.40 6.76
N GLU A 148 -17.40 13.99 5.64
CA GLU A 148 -16.24 14.62 5.01
C GLU A 148 -16.59 15.39 3.72
N GLU A 149 -17.89 15.65 3.44
CA GLU A 149 -18.36 16.29 2.20
C GLU A 149 -17.56 17.54 1.82
N GLU A 150 -17.29 18.42 2.81
CA GLU A 150 -16.59 19.70 2.60
C GLU A 150 -15.07 19.63 2.84
N ARG A 151 -14.58 18.57 3.50
CA ARG A 151 -13.19 18.50 3.99
C ARG A 151 -12.30 17.54 3.22
N LEU A 152 -12.91 16.60 2.48
CA LEU A 152 -12.14 15.60 1.74
C LEU A 152 -11.33 16.25 0.63
N LEU A 153 -10.03 16.12 0.70
CA LEU A 153 -9.08 16.63 -0.29
C LEU A 153 -9.02 15.70 -1.53
N SER A 154 -10.16 15.56 -2.21
CA SER A 154 -10.36 14.62 -3.32
C SER A 154 -9.29 14.71 -4.40
N LYS A 155 -8.82 15.92 -4.72
CA LYS A 155 -7.79 16.16 -5.73
C LYS A 155 -6.44 15.59 -5.31
N ASP A 156 -6.05 15.69 -4.04
CA ASP A 156 -4.76 15.17 -3.57
C ASP A 156 -4.71 13.64 -3.70
N PHE A 157 -5.81 12.95 -3.41
CA PHE A 157 -5.92 11.51 -3.59
C PHE A 157 -5.88 11.08 -5.06
N THR A 158 -6.59 11.80 -5.94
CA THR A 158 -6.57 11.49 -7.38
C THR A 158 -5.22 11.78 -8.01
N ASP A 159 -4.63 12.94 -7.71
CA ASP A 159 -3.29 13.31 -8.19
C ASP A 159 -2.22 12.31 -7.74
N TYR A 160 -2.40 11.71 -6.54
CA TYR A 160 -1.49 10.70 -6.03
C TYR A 160 -1.59 9.39 -6.81
N ILE A 161 -2.81 8.87 -7.01
CA ILE A 161 -3.04 7.62 -7.78
C ILE A 161 -2.59 7.78 -9.23
N ASP A 162 -2.85 8.92 -9.85
CA ASP A 162 -2.46 9.19 -11.23
C ASP A 162 -0.93 9.23 -11.43
N LYS A 163 -0.16 9.45 -10.35
CA LYS A 163 1.31 9.50 -10.36
C LYS A 163 2.00 8.24 -9.83
N ASN A 164 1.29 7.43 -9.04
CA ASN A 164 1.87 6.27 -8.35
C ASN A 164 1.04 5.02 -8.64
N SER A 165 1.56 4.15 -9.49
CA SER A 165 0.96 2.83 -9.74
C SER A 165 1.33 1.85 -8.63
N GLY A 166 0.47 0.86 -8.40
CA GLY A 166 0.65 -0.11 -7.32
C GLY A 166 -0.11 0.27 -6.05
N TYR A 167 -0.84 1.39 -6.05
CA TYR A 167 -1.71 1.78 -4.95
C TYR A 167 -3.18 1.53 -5.27
N HIS A 168 -3.91 1.02 -4.29
CA HIS A 168 -5.37 0.90 -4.31
C HIS A 168 -5.96 1.60 -3.08
N LEU A 169 -6.74 2.66 -3.28
CA LEU A 169 -7.39 3.39 -2.19
C LEU A 169 -8.76 2.80 -1.89
N CYS A 170 -9.03 2.51 -0.62
CA CYS A 170 -10.33 2.06 -0.13
C CYS A 170 -10.92 3.12 0.80
N PHE A 171 -11.82 3.94 0.28
CA PHE A 171 -12.57 4.88 1.09
C PHE A 171 -13.71 4.17 1.80
N VAL A 172 -13.72 4.20 3.13
CA VAL A 172 -14.75 3.58 3.95
C VAL A 172 -15.71 4.64 4.45
N ASN A 173 -16.90 4.70 3.87
CA ASN A 173 -17.98 5.55 4.37
C ASN A 173 -18.59 4.95 5.64
N ASP A 174 -18.33 5.54 6.79
CA ASP A 174 -18.81 5.06 8.10
C ASP A 174 -20.21 5.58 8.43
N GLY A 175 -21.17 5.34 7.52
CA GLY A 175 -22.56 5.74 7.70
C GLY A 175 -22.73 7.26 7.80
N SER A 176 -22.11 8.03 6.89
CA SER A 176 -22.24 9.50 6.84
C SER A 176 -23.68 9.93 6.59
N THR A 177 -24.05 11.08 7.14
CA THR A 177 -25.39 11.69 7.02
C THR A 177 -25.44 12.86 6.03
N ASP A 178 -24.27 13.33 5.57
CA ASP A 178 -24.09 14.33 4.53
C ASP A 178 -23.86 13.68 3.14
N LYS A 179 -23.37 14.41 2.15
CA LYS A 179 -23.11 13.91 0.82
C LYS A 179 -21.73 13.26 0.64
N THR A 180 -21.09 12.82 1.74
CA THR A 180 -19.77 12.16 1.67
C THR A 180 -19.79 10.99 0.69
N LEU A 181 -20.82 10.12 0.72
CA LEU A 181 -20.91 8.98 -0.18
C LEU A 181 -20.93 9.39 -1.66
N ASP A 182 -21.63 10.47 -1.99
CA ASP A 182 -21.68 11.00 -3.36
C ASP A 182 -20.29 11.51 -3.81
N VAL A 183 -19.58 12.22 -2.91
CA VAL A 183 -18.20 12.68 -3.16
C VAL A 183 -17.27 11.49 -3.42
N LEU A 184 -17.34 10.44 -2.61
CA LEU A 184 -16.53 9.24 -2.76
C LEU A 184 -16.82 8.49 -4.07
N ASN A 185 -18.09 8.35 -4.43
CA ASN A 185 -18.49 7.71 -5.69
C ASN A 185 -18.04 8.52 -6.92
N ASN A 186 -18.08 9.83 -6.84
CA ASN A 186 -17.54 10.70 -7.90
C ASN A 186 -16.02 10.58 -8.03
N LEU A 187 -15.31 10.44 -6.93
CA LEU A 187 -13.86 10.24 -6.91
C LEU A 187 -13.45 8.88 -7.51
N LYS A 188 -14.26 7.84 -7.29
CA LYS A 188 -14.08 6.50 -7.86
C LYS A 188 -14.31 6.48 -9.37
N LYS A 189 -15.21 7.29 -9.90
CA LYS A 189 -15.65 7.25 -11.30
C LYS A 189 -14.47 7.39 -12.28
N GLY A 190 -14.30 6.39 -13.14
CA GLY A 190 -13.18 6.27 -14.10
C GLY A 190 -11.86 5.84 -13.47
N ARG A 191 -11.87 5.40 -12.19
CA ARG A 191 -10.74 4.88 -11.43
C ARG A 191 -11.10 3.62 -10.63
N GLU A 192 -12.06 2.84 -11.13
CA GLU A 192 -12.64 1.69 -10.45
C GLU A 192 -11.61 0.60 -10.12
N ASP A 193 -10.55 0.49 -10.93
CA ASP A 193 -9.45 -0.44 -10.69
C ASP A 193 -8.50 0.00 -9.55
N PHE A 194 -8.51 1.29 -9.19
CA PHE A 194 -7.59 1.88 -8.19
C PHE A 194 -8.29 2.44 -6.97
N ILE A 195 -9.63 2.61 -7.03
CA ILE A 195 -10.42 3.20 -5.96
C ILE A 195 -11.64 2.33 -5.67
N THR A 196 -11.75 1.88 -4.44
CA THR A 196 -12.94 1.23 -3.89
C THR A 196 -13.65 2.19 -2.93
N VAL A 197 -14.97 2.20 -2.95
CA VAL A 197 -15.82 2.80 -1.92
C VAL A 197 -16.50 1.67 -1.17
N TYR A 198 -16.19 1.54 0.12
CA TYR A 198 -16.84 0.60 1.02
C TYR A 198 -17.85 1.36 1.87
N ASP A 199 -19.14 1.06 1.68
CA ASP A 199 -20.22 1.76 2.36
C ASP A 199 -20.73 0.92 3.55
N CYS A 200 -20.59 1.44 4.77
CA CYS A 200 -21.06 0.79 5.98
C CYS A 200 -22.55 1.06 6.19
N GLU A 201 -23.33 0.04 6.53
CA GLU A 201 -24.77 0.17 6.79
C GLU A 201 -25.11 1.18 7.89
N LYS A 202 -24.20 1.36 8.85
CA LYS A 202 -24.35 2.30 9.98
C LYS A 202 -23.00 2.75 10.49
N ASN A 203 -22.99 3.91 11.15
CA ASN A 203 -21.80 4.40 11.83
C ASN A 203 -21.32 3.44 12.93
N GLY A 204 -20.12 2.92 12.77
CA GLY A 204 -19.44 2.05 13.73
C GLY A 204 -18.30 2.74 14.47
N GLY A 205 -17.96 3.95 14.06
CA GLY A 205 -16.81 4.72 14.51
C GLY A 205 -15.50 4.34 13.81
N LYS A 206 -14.51 5.23 13.89
CA LYS A 206 -13.23 5.11 13.16
C LYS A 206 -12.58 3.72 13.27
N ALA A 207 -12.56 3.14 14.48
CA ALA A 207 -11.95 1.83 14.71
C ALA A 207 -12.62 0.72 13.88
N GLU A 208 -13.95 0.70 13.81
CA GLU A 208 -14.70 -0.29 13.04
C GLU A 208 -14.61 -0.02 11.54
N ALA A 209 -14.66 1.23 11.10
CA ALA A 209 -14.47 1.61 9.71
C ALA A 209 -13.09 1.15 9.19
N VAL A 210 -12.02 1.45 9.94
CA VAL A 210 -10.66 0.98 9.61
C VAL A 210 -10.63 -0.55 9.58
N ARG A 211 -11.18 -1.23 10.61
CA ARG A 211 -11.21 -2.70 10.67
C ARG A 211 -11.88 -3.33 9.47
N GLN A 212 -13.07 -2.84 9.09
CA GLN A 212 -13.80 -3.37 7.94
C GLN A 212 -13.04 -3.14 6.63
N GLY A 213 -12.48 -1.95 6.43
CA GLY A 213 -11.66 -1.64 5.27
C GLY A 213 -10.42 -2.52 5.17
N MET A 214 -9.68 -2.68 6.28
CA MET A 214 -8.47 -3.53 6.32
C MET A 214 -8.79 -4.99 5.99
N LEU A 215 -9.86 -5.56 6.54
CA LEU A 215 -10.30 -6.93 6.24
C LEU A 215 -10.85 -7.08 4.82
N TYR A 216 -11.50 -6.05 4.28
CA TYR A 216 -11.94 -6.03 2.89
C TYR A 216 -10.74 -6.06 1.94
N MET A 217 -9.76 -5.18 2.16
CA MET A 217 -8.55 -5.09 1.34
C MET A 217 -7.68 -6.35 1.45
N ALA A 218 -7.65 -7.02 2.61
CA ALA A 218 -6.89 -8.25 2.80
C ALA A 218 -7.35 -9.42 1.91
N LYS A 219 -8.59 -9.36 1.39
CA LYS A 219 -9.12 -10.36 0.45
C LYS A 219 -8.68 -10.13 -0.99
N GLN A 220 -8.11 -8.96 -1.30
CA GLN A 220 -7.55 -8.69 -2.63
C GLN A 220 -6.24 -9.45 -2.78
N GLU A 221 -6.12 -10.27 -3.81
CA GLU A 221 -4.94 -11.12 -4.01
C GLU A 221 -3.70 -10.29 -4.36
N ASP A 222 -3.90 -9.22 -5.12
CA ASP A 222 -2.85 -8.36 -5.69
C ASP A 222 -2.13 -7.46 -4.66
N LEU A 223 -2.52 -7.46 -3.37
CA LEU A 223 -1.94 -6.58 -2.38
C LEU A 223 -0.93 -7.31 -1.48
N ASP A 224 0.26 -6.73 -1.35
CA ASP A 224 1.31 -7.17 -0.43
C ASP A 224 1.18 -6.52 0.94
N PHE A 225 0.91 -5.21 0.92
CA PHE A 225 0.78 -4.40 2.11
C PHE A 225 -0.59 -3.71 2.17
N ILE A 226 -1.10 -3.55 3.37
CA ILE A 226 -2.35 -2.83 3.59
C ILE A 226 -2.13 -1.86 4.74
N GLY A 227 -2.46 -0.59 4.52
CA GLY A 227 -2.35 0.43 5.54
C GLY A 227 -3.63 1.22 5.71
N PHE A 228 -3.63 2.13 6.66
CA PHE A 228 -4.68 3.13 6.77
C PHE A 228 -4.09 4.53 6.94
N LEU A 229 -4.86 5.52 6.48
CA LEU A 229 -4.49 6.92 6.51
C LEU A 229 -5.74 7.76 6.82
N ASP A 230 -5.59 8.79 7.67
CA ASP A 230 -6.68 9.69 7.98
C ASP A 230 -7.10 10.52 6.76
N ALA A 231 -8.42 10.70 6.58
CA ALA A 231 -9.00 11.38 5.41
C ALA A 231 -8.62 12.87 5.31
N ASP A 232 -8.25 13.49 6.43
CA ASP A 232 -7.86 14.91 6.50
C ASP A 232 -6.41 15.19 6.07
N LEU A 233 -5.67 14.13 5.68
CA LEU A 233 -4.26 14.21 5.29
C LEU A 233 -3.38 14.98 6.29
N SER A 234 -3.70 14.91 7.60
CA SER A 234 -2.80 15.39 8.67
C SER A 234 -1.41 14.77 8.56
N THR A 235 -1.34 13.52 8.13
CA THR A 235 -0.15 12.87 7.55
C THR A 235 -0.34 12.85 6.04
N ASP A 236 0.58 13.44 5.29
CA ASP A 236 0.46 13.48 3.85
C ASP A 236 0.80 12.14 3.18
N LEU A 237 0.43 12.02 1.90
CA LEU A 237 0.65 10.81 1.12
C LEU A 237 2.15 10.53 0.86
N ALA A 238 2.99 11.57 0.86
CA ALA A 238 4.44 11.39 0.71
C ALA A 238 5.07 10.80 1.99
N ASP A 239 4.64 11.26 3.17
CA ASP A 239 5.05 10.65 4.44
C ASP A 239 4.52 9.20 4.57
N PHE A 240 3.31 8.91 4.05
CA PHE A 240 2.81 7.54 4.00
C PHE A 240 3.67 6.66 3.08
N ASN A 241 4.10 7.18 1.93
CA ASN A 241 5.01 6.47 1.02
C ASN A 241 6.37 6.17 1.67
N ASP A 242 6.87 7.05 2.54
CA ASP A 242 8.08 6.76 3.32
C ASP A 242 7.88 5.55 4.27
N LEU A 243 6.67 5.37 4.84
CA LEU A 243 6.36 4.16 5.64
C LEU A 243 6.36 2.91 4.76
N VAL A 244 5.80 2.99 3.56
CA VAL A 244 5.81 1.90 2.57
C VAL A 244 7.25 1.52 2.23
N THR A 245 8.08 2.49 1.85
CA THR A 245 9.50 2.26 1.56
C THR A 245 10.24 1.60 2.74
N THR A 246 9.89 1.95 3.97
CA THR A 246 10.53 1.36 5.16
C THR A 246 10.16 -0.10 5.36
N ILE A 247 8.89 -0.48 5.13
CA ILE A 247 8.46 -1.88 5.27
C ILE A 247 8.98 -2.74 4.11
N GLU A 248 9.05 -2.19 2.89
CA GLU A 248 9.60 -2.87 1.71
C GLU A 248 11.08 -3.20 1.88
N ASN A 249 11.87 -2.24 2.36
CA ASN A 249 13.32 -2.39 2.50
C ASN A 249 13.76 -3.23 3.70
N ASN A 250 12.83 -3.76 4.50
CA ASN A 250 13.19 -4.56 5.67
C ASN A 250 12.19 -5.70 5.92
N GLU A 251 12.52 -6.88 5.47
CA GLU A 251 11.70 -8.09 5.57
C GLU A 251 11.28 -8.47 7.00
N LYS A 252 12.03 -8.00 8.02
CA LYS A 252 11.67 -8.24 9.42
C LYS A 252 10.47 -7.41 9.84
N TYR A 253 10.28 -6.23 9.24
CA TYR A 253 9.16 -5.38 9.60
C TYR A 253 7.86 -5.91 9.01
N LYS A 254 6.89 -6.16 9.88
CA LYS A 254 5.53 -6.52 9.49
C LYS A 254 4.53 -5.39 9.75
N ILE A 255 4.92 -4.39 10.53
CA ILE A 255 4.13 -3.18 10.79
C ILE A 255 5.08 -1.99 10.89
N VAL A 256 4.81 -0.93 10.13
CA VAL A 256 5.44 0.38 10.30
C VAL A 256 4.38 1.39 10.68
N SER A 257 4.58 2.04 11.83
CA SER A 257 3.68 3.08 12.35
C SER A 257 4.32 4.44 12.22
N GLY A 258 3.62 5.40 11.64
CA GLY A 258 4.04 6.79 11.68
C GLY A 258 4.10 7.31 13.12
N SER A 259 4.91 8.30 13.38
CA SER A 259 5.08 8.92 14.70
C SER A 259 5.23 10.44 14.59
N ARG A 260 4.42 11.17 15.35
CA ARG A 260 4.39 12.64 15.40
C ARG A 260 5.42 13.20 16.38
N ILE A 261 6.58 12.56 16.45
CA ILE A 261 7.66 13.01 17.33
C ILE A 261 8.41 14.15 16.64
N SER A 262 8.57 15.25 17.37
CA SER A 262 9.42 16.36 16.92
C SER A 262 10.88 15.92 16.86
N ARG A 263 11.50 16.05 15.70
CA ARG A 263 12.94 15.87 15.47
C ARG A 263 13.52 17.09 14.77
N MET A 264 14.85 17.23 14.78
CA MET A 264 15.51 18.33 14.06
C MET A 264 15.18 18.25 12.56
N GLY A 265 14.64 19.31 11.99
CA GLY A 265 14.16 19.35 10.59
C GLY A 265 12.73 18.88 10.35
N ALA A 266 11.99 18.42 11.38
CA ALA A 266 10.56 18.10 11.26
C ALA A 266 9.66 19.31 11.60
N ASN A 267 8.59 19.48 10.83
CA ASN A 267 7.61 20.56 11.04
C ASN A 267 6.40 20.01 11.82
N ILE A 268 6.52 19.96 13.17
CA ILE A 268 5.50 19.42 14.07
C ILE A 268 5.15 20.44 15.13
N THR A 269 3.92 20.90 15.15
CA THR A 269 3.40 21.88 16.11
C THR A 269 2.53 21.23 17.19
N LYS A 270 2.90 21.39 18.47
CA LYS A 270 2.12 20.91 19.65
C LYS A 270 2.02 22.00 20.72
N GLU A 271 0.84 22.19 21.27
CA GLU A 271 0.62 23.10 22.41
C GLU A 271 1.10 22.51 23.75
N SER A 272 1.68 23.35 24.63
CA SER A 272 2.37 22.93 25.86
C SER A 272 1.53 22.15 26.88
N ALA A 273 0.26 22.53 27.09
CA ALA A 273 -0.62 21.84 28.06
C ALA A 273 -1.01 20.42 27.62
N ARG A 274 -1.18 20.18 26.32
CA ARG A 274 -1.43 18.86 25.70
C ARG A 274 -0.23 17.92 25.81
N LYS A 275 0.98 18.47 25.94
CA LYS A 275 2.21 17.68 26.04
C LYS A 275 2.23 16.82 27.30
N ILE A 276 1.82 17.36 28.45
CA ILE A 276 1.83 16.65 29.74
C ILE A 276 0.80 15.50 29.74
N ILE A 277 -0.43 15.75 29.26
CA ILE A 277 -1.49 14.74 29.19
C ILE A 277 -1.05 13.60 28.24
N SER A 278 -0.52 13.95 27.07
CA SER A 278 0.02 12.98 26.12
C SER A 278 1.16 12.12 26.70
N MET A 279 2.05 12.71 27.48
CA MET A 279 3.14 11.98 28.15
C MET A 279 2.61 10.96 29.16
N THR A 280 1.60 11.29 29.96
CA THR A 280 0.99 10.38 30.95
C THR A 280 0.28 9.21 30.26
N ILE A 281 -0.50 9.50 29.23
CA ILE A 281 -1.18 8.45 28.41
C ILE A 281 -0.14 7.53 27.77
N ASN A 282 0.90 8.09 27.15
CA ASN A 282 1.97 7.28 26.53
C ASN A 282 2.70 6.42 27.56
N PHE A 283 2.93 6.90 28.79
CA PHE A 283 3.53 6.10 29.86
C PHE A 283 2.66 4.87 30.20
N ILE A 284 1.34 5.05 30.30
CA ILE A 284 0.40 3.93 30.56
C ILE A 284 0.41 2.94 29.39
N ILE A 285 0.39 3.44 28.14
CA ILE A 285 0.44 2.61 26.93
C ILE A 285 1.71 1.76 26.92
N ARG A 286 2.88 2.36 27.16
CA ARG A 286 4.15 1.63 27.23
C ARG A 286 4.13 0.51 28.29
N LYS A 287 3.49 0.73 29.43
CA LYS A 287 3.31 -0.31 30.44
C LYS A 287 2.39 -1.44 29.99
N ILE A 288 1.29 -1.12 29.28
CA ILE A 288 0.36 -2.12 28.75
C ILE A 288 1.02 -2.97 27.66
N LEU A 289 1.77 -2.34 26.75
CA LEU A 289 2.42 -3.00 25.64
C LEU A 289 3.75 -3.66 26.01
N SER A 290 4.41 -3.20 27.09
CA SER A 290 5.79 -3.55 27.44
C SER A 290 6.78 -3.19 26.33
N MET A 291 6.49 -2.12 25.58
CA MET A 291 7.28 -1.61 24.46
C MET A 291 7.49 -0.10 24.61
N ASP A 292 8.60 0.41 24.09
CA ASP A 292 8.96 1.83 24.18
C ASP A 292 8.39 2.67 23.04
N PHE A 293 7.11 2.48 22.71
CA PHE A 293 6.41 3.33 21.76
C PHE A 293 6.35 4.78 22.25
N LYS A 294 6.55 5.71 21.33
CA LYS A 294 6.47 7.14 21.60
C LYS A 294 5.17 7.76 21.09
N ASP A 295 4.60 7.22 20.00
CA ASP A 295 3.31 7.65 19.45
C ASP A 295 2.55 6.50 18.80
N THR A 296 1.70 5.82 19.55
CA THR A 296 0.86 4.74 19.00
C THR A 296 -0.34 5.23 18.20
N GLN A 297 -0.71 6.52 18.31
CA GLN A 297 -1.96 7.05 17.79
C GLN A 297 -1.80 7.92 16.52
N CYS A 298 -0.70 7.76 15.82
CA CYS A 298 -0.56 8.36 14.50
C CYS A 298 -1.56 7.72 13.52
N GLY A 299 -2.30 8.54 12.78
CA GLY A 299 -3.32 8.10 11.82
C GLY A 299 -2.77 7.50 10.54
N ALA A 300 -1.49 7.14 10.49
CA ALA A 300 -0.85 6.49 9.36
C ALA A 300 -0.09 5.25 9.80
N LYS A 301 -0.46 4.09 9.29
CA LYS A 301 0.21 2.80 9.53
C LYS A 301 0.13 1.90 8.32
N ILE A 302 1.17 1.12 8.12
CA ILE A 302 1.24 0.10 7.06
C ILE A 302 1.56 -1.27 7.67
N PHE A 303 0.96 -2.30 7.12
CA PHE A 303 1.03 -3.68 7.59
C PHE A 303 1.35 -4.60 6.43
N HIS A 304 2.18 -5.59 6.65
CA HIS A 304 2.26 -6.74 5.76
C HIS A 304 0.94 -7.52 5.83
N LYS A 305 0.49 -8.05 4.71
CA LYS A 305 -0.80 -8.77 4.59
C LYS A 305 -0.95 -9.89 5.62
N ASP A 306 0.12 -10.62 5.93
CA ASP A 306 0.14 -11.76 6.86
C ASP A 306 -0.34 -11.43 8.28
N VAL A 307 -0.22 -10.18 8.72
CA VAL A 307 -0.57 -9.79 10.09
C VAL A 307 -1.94 -9.12 10.20
N ILE A 308 -2.67 -8.97 9.07
CA ILE A 308 -3.97 -8.28 9.06
C ILE A 308 -5.01 -9.02 9.89
N ASP A 309 -5.13 -10.34 9.73
CA ASP A 309 -6.12 -11.12 10.47
C ASP A 309 -5.88 -11.09 11.98
N VAL A 310 -4.62 -11.24 12.40
CA VAL A 310 -4.23 -11.11 13.82
C VAL A 310 -4.55 -9.71 14.36
N SER A 311 -4.33 -8.68 13.56
CA SER A 311 -4.50 -7.27 13.97
C SER A 311 -5.97 -6.83 14.00
N PHE A 312 -6.76 -7.24 13.00
CA PHE A 312 -8.10 -6.70 12.72
C PHE A 312 -9.22 -7.76 12.71
N GLY A 313 -8.95 -9.07 12.79
CA GLY A 313 -9.93 -10.14 12.70
C GLY A 313 -11.08 -9.97 13.69
N ASP A 314 -10.78 -9.78 14.97
CA ASP A 314 -11.78 -9.53 15.99
C ASP A 314 -12.18 -8.05 16.09
N LYS A 315 -13.42 -7.77 16.55
CA LYS A 315 -13.86 -6.41 16.87
C LYS A 315 -12.98 -5.79 17.97
N PHE A 316 -12.74 -4.50 17.85
CA PHE A 316 -12.02 -3.76 18.89
C PHE A 316 -12.90 -3.53 20.14
N VAL A 317 -12.29 -3.59 21.31
CA VAL A 317 -12.94 -3.27 22.59
C VAL A 317 -13.15 -1.78 22.73
N THR A 318 -12.28 -0.98 22.09
CA THR A 318 -12.29 0.47 22.17
C THR A 318 -12.46 1.13 20.80
N GLN A 319 -13.14 2.29 20.78
CA GLN A 319 -13.40 3.01 19.54
C GLN A 319 -12.27 3.99 19.16
N TRP A 320 -11.50 4.49 20.13
CA TRP A 320 -10.57 5.61 19.94
C TRP A 320 -9.10 5.20 20.00
N ILE A 321 -8.76 4.21 20.80
CA ILE A 321 -7.38 3.77 21.02
C ILE A 321 -7.15 2.33 20.55
N PHE A 322 -7.85 1.97 19.48
CA PHE A 322 -7.73 0.65 18.83
C PHE A 322 -6.29 0.35 18.37
N ASP A 323 -5.49 1.39 18.10
CA ASP A 323 -4.06 1.25 17.79
C ASP A 323 -3.30 0.49 18.89
N VAL A 324 -3.62 0.76 20.16
CA VAL A 324 -3.01 0.04 21.29
C VAL A 324 -3.43 -1.44 21.30
N GLU A 325 -4.69 -1.71 20.89
CA GLU A 325 -5.18 -3.08 20.79
C GLU A 325 -4.47 -3.84 19.66
N ILE A 326 -4.24 -3.21 18.52
CA ILE A 326 -3.47 -3.81 17.40
C ILE A 326 -2.13 -4.31 17.91
N PHE A 327 -1.31 -3.45 18.53
CA PHE A 327 0.00 -3.81 19.04
C PHE A 327 -0.08 -4.85 20.16
N ARG A 328 -1.14 -4.80 20.98
CA ARG A 328 -1.36 -5.79 22.03
C ARG A 328 -1.67 -7.17 21.45
N ARG A 329 -2.50 -7.27 20.40
CA ARG A 329 -2.82 -8.52 19.70
C ARG A 329 -1.57 -9.13 19.07
N ILE A 330 -0.76 -8.33 18.39
CA ILE A 330 0.53 -8.75 17.83
C ILE A 330 1.45 -9.30 18.93
N THR A 331 1.58 -8.58 20.06
CA THR A 331 2.41 -9.04 21.19
C THR A 331 1.91 -10.35 21.78
N LEU A 332 0.60 -10.57 21.86
CA LEU A 332 0.02 -11.79 22.40
C LEU A 332 0.19 -12.98 21.46
N HIS A 333 0.11 -12.74 20.16
CA HIS A 333 0.19 -13.78 19.14
C HIS A 333 1.63 -14.24 18.90
N TYR A 334 2.56 -13.31 18.72
CA TYR A 334 3.94 -13.60 18.33
C TYR A 334 4.94 -13.63 19.53
N GLY A 335 4.52 -13.18 20.69
CA GLY A 335 5.40 -12.94 21.83
C GLY A 335 6.08 -11.56 21.79
N LEU A 336 6.56 -11.09 22.95
CA LEU A 336 7.05 -9.72 23.10
C LEU A 336 8.32 -9.46 22.27
N ASP A 337 9.27 -10.37 22.29
CA ASP A 337 10.58 -10.15 21.63
C ASP A 337 10.42 -10.15 20.12
N LYS A 338 9.70 -11.14 19.57
CA LYS A 338 9.40 -11.18 18.13
C LYS A 338 8.56 -9.98 17.67
N ALA A 339 7.57 -9.56 18.47
CA ALA A 339 6.77 -8.39 18.16
C ALA A 339 7.62 -7.10 18.09
N LYS A 340 8.65 -6.96 18.95
CA LYS A 340 9.58 -5.82 18.88
C LYS A 340 10.40 -5.80 17.59
N GLU A 341 10.79 -6.96 17.07
CA GLU A 341 11.52 -7.07 15.80
C GLU A 341 10.63 -6.76 14.58
N MET A 342 9.34 -7.11 14.67
CA MET A 342 8.37 -6.93 13.60
C MET A 342 7.80 -5.51 13.48
N LEU A 343 7.99 -4.68 14.50
CA LEU A 343 7.38 -3.35 14.62
C LEU A 343 8.44 -2.25 14.45
N CYS A 344 8.14 -1.29 13.57
CA CYS A 344 8.93 -0.07 13.41
C CYS A 344 8.08 1.16 13.71
N GLU A 345 8.59 2.10 14.49
CA GLU A 345 8.00 3.43 14.68
C GLU A 345 8.83 4.45 13.92
N GLN A 346 8.25 5.04 12.87
CA GLN A 346 8.94 5.96 11.98
C GLN A 346 8.47 7.40 12.21
N PRO A 347 9.37 8.33 12.58
CA PRO A 347 9.04 9.74 12.68
C PRO A 347 8.68 10.34 11.33
N LEU A 348 7.51 11.01 11.27
CA LEU A 348 7.06 11.73 10.09
C LEU A 348 7.94 12.97 9.83
N LYS A 349 8.08 13.32 8.55
CA LYS A 349 8.79 14.56 8.12
C LYS A 349 7.89 15.77 8.33
N ARG A 350 6.58 15.62 8.05
CA ARG A 350 5.57 16.66 8.16
C ARG A 350 4.32 16.12 8.86
N TRP A 351 3.79 16.90 9.76
CA TRP A 351 2.48 16.67 10.35
C TRP A 351 1.82 18.00 10.63
N ILE A 352 0.63 18.22 10.07
CA ILE A 352 -0.14 19.43 10.23
C ILE A 352 -1.40 19.09 10.99
N HIS A 353 -1.72 19.87 12.02
CA HIS A 353 -2.96 19.69 12.77
C HIS A 353 -4.12 20.17 11.90
N ALA A 354 -5.05 19.29 11.54
CA ALA A 354 -6.30 19.70 10.93
C ALA A 354 -7.14 20.45 11.96
N ASP A 355 -7.66 21.61 11.56
CA ASP A 355 -8.51 22.44 12.42
C ASP A 355 -9.79 21.67 12.80
N GLY A 356 -10.05 21.57 14.10
CA GLY A 356 -11.30 20.97 14.62
C GLY A 356 -11.13 19.80 15.60
N SER A 357 -9.99 19.15 15.72
CA SER A 357 -9.78 18.08 16.72
C SER A 357 -9.34 18.67 18.07
N LYS A 358 -10.30 18.98 18.93
CA LYS A 358 -10.04 19.42 20.31
C LYS A 358 -10.24 18.26 21.27
N LEU A 359 -9.17 17.55 21.62
CA LEU A 359 -9.18 16.65 22.78
C LEU A 359 -9.43 17.49 24.05
N SER A 360 -10.61 17.32 24.64
CA SER A 360 -10.97 17.97 25.91
C SER A 360 -10.39 17.18 27.10
N MET A 361 -10.38 17.81 28.28
CA MET A 361 -10.06 17.11 29.54
C MET A 361 -10.96 15.89 29.76
N LYS A 362 -12.24 15.96 29.37
CA LYS A 362 -13.20 14.84 29.44
C LYS A 362 -12.78 13.66 28.56
N ASP A 363 -12.21 13.92 27.39
CA ASP A 363 -11.74 12.88 26.48
C ASP A 363 -10.51 12.16 27.03
N SER A 364 -9.63 12.87 27.72
CA SER A 364 -8.45 12.28 28.39
C SER A 364 -8.85 11.27 29.48
N VAL A 365 -9.90 11.56 30.26
CA VAL A 365 -10.43 10.62 31.26
C VAL A 365 -11.04 9.39 30.58
N LYS A 366 -11.75 9.56 29.46
CA LYS A 366 -12.28 8.43 28.68
C LYS A 366 -11.17 7.56 28.13
N ILE A 367 -10.08 8.14 27.62
CA ILE A 367 -8.91 7.41 27.12
C ILE A 367 -8.30 6.54 28.22
N VAL A 368 -8.10 7.07 29.43
CA VAL A 368 -7.58 6.30 30.58
C VAL A 368 -8.51 5.13 30.93
N GLY A 369 -9.84 5.36 30.92
CA GLY A 369 -10.83 4.30 31.10
C GLY A 369 -10.73 3.21 30.05
N GLN A 370 -10.59 3.58 28.77
CA GLN A 370 -10.41 2.63 27.65
C GLN A 370 -9.10 1.85 27.78
N LEU A 371 -8.01 2.48 28.19
CA LEU A 371 -6.75 1.77 28.47
C LEU A 371 -6.92 0.72 29.57
N GLY A 372 -7.70 1.03 30.63
CA GLY A 372 -8.09 0.07 31.64
C GLY A 372 -8.88 -1.12 31.08
N GLN A 373 -9.83 -0.88 30.18
CA GLN A 373 -10.60 -1.91 29.49
C GLN A 373 -9.70 -2.83 28.65
N ILE A 374 -8.78 -2.26 27.85
CA ILE A 374 -7.79 -3.03 27.09
C ILE A 374 -6.95 -3.92 28.03
N ALA A 375 -6.37 -3.33 29.09
CA ALA A 375 -5.54 -4.05 30.02
C ALA A 375 -6.28 -5.22 30.69
N TRP A 376 -7.56 -5.02 31.04
CA TRP A 376 -8.40 -6.06 31.67
C TRP A 376 -8.81 -7.16 30.68
N HIS A 377 -9.27 -6.79 29.48
CA HIS A 377 -9.72 -7.71 28.44
C HIS A 377 -8.58 -8.66 28.04
N TYR A 378 -7.43 -8.11 27.71
CA TYR A 378 -6.27 -8.89 27.23
C TYR A 378 -5.44 -9.53 28.33
N ARG A 379 -5.75 -9.28 29.62
CA ARG A 379 -5.13 -10.01 30.75
C ARG A 379 -5.63 -11.45 30.85
N LYS A 380 -6.91 -11.70 30.48
CA LYS A 380 -7.49 -13.04 30.51
C LYS A 380 -6.98 -13.97 29.42
N SER A 381 -6.53 -13.40 28.30
CA SER A 381 -6.01 -14.16 27.16
C SER A 381 -4.64 -14.81 27.43
N LYS A 382 -3.90 -14.38 28.47
CA LYS A 382 -2.63 -15.01 28.89
C LYS A 382 -2.79 -16.38 29.62
N LYS A 383 -4.03 -16.83 29.86
CA LYS A 383 -4.30 -18.05 30.64
C LYS A 383 -4.87 -19.22 29.80
N LYS A 384 -4.82 -19.11 28.50
CA LYS A 384 -5.05 -20.23 27.56
C LYS A 384 -3.76 -20.44 26.73
#